data_08924fd83d32472cb6a2b7829ffd578e
#
_entry.id   08924fd83d32472cb6a2b7829ffd578e
#
_cell.length_a   1.000
_cell.length_b   1.000
_cell.length_c   1.000
_cell.angle_alpha   90.00
_cell.angle_beta   90.00
_cell.angle_gamma   90.00
#
_symmetry.space_group_name_H-M   'P 1'
#
loop_
_entity.id
_entity.type
_entity.pdbx_description
1 polymer ?
#
loop_
_entity_poly.entity_id
_entity_poly.type
_entity_poly.pdbx_seq_one_letter_code
_entity_poly.pdbx_strand_id
1 'polypeptide(L)'
;MSAATESAQEAQWRKWRSVADLYHAFFTGLILTVVTRRGTADAAEFVFRVFRRQQQERFLPGLKKLGLDGLPPAVAAAQYHYLSNWIGGVHVQYVYENDRKAWIRYPPPRWIWKGTAICGVPGEVSRAMLRGWHANNGVALGDLRLGFVCTKQSVDGQDGLEGYYCEYDHPLELDQRLVFARHLEAPPFDPNTAPALPVDSWPKPRLEKAYRNYAMEYVKTAAPVIVQVFGPEDASYLLHLTGKLIGMQYFDEVAQALGGSRGRATEFAEIGRASCRERV
;
A
#
# COMPACT_ATOMS: atom_id res chain seq x y z
N MET A 1 13.66 -37.60 3.08
CA MET A 1 12.57 -36.80 2.52
C MET A 1 13.12 -36.07 1.31
N SER A 2 12.68 -36.49 0.10
CA SER A 2 13.13 -35.88 -1.17
C SER A 2 12.62 -34.44 -1.25
N ALA A 3 13.51 -33.46 -1.39
CA ALA A 3 13.14 -32.10 -1.74
C ALA A 3 12.53 -32.14 -3.14
N ALA A 4 11.23 -31.88 -3.25
CA ALA A 4 10.58 -31.75 -4.54
C ALA A 4 11.28 -30.63 -5.31
N THR A 5 11.69 -30.89 -6.54
CA THR A 5 12.36 -29.90 -7.40
C THR A 5 11.36 -28.75 -7.69
N GLU A 6 11.66 -27.56 -7.21
CA GLU A 6 10.86 -26.35 -7.45
C GLU A 6 10.71 -26.11 -8.96
N SER A 7 9.50 -25.84 -9.44
CA SER A 7 9.29 -25.50 -10.85
C SER A 7 9.92 -24.13 -11.18
N ALA A 8 10.32 -23.94 -12.45
CA ALA A 8 10.87 -22.65 -12.89
C ALA A 8 9.91 -21.47 -12.64
N GLN A 9 8.60 -21.72 -12.70
CA GLN A 9 7.57 -20.72 -12.43
C GLN A 9 7.49 -20.38 -10.95
N GLU A 10 7.59 -21.35 -10.03
CA GLU A 10 7.63 -21.11 -8.59
C GLU A 10 8.88 -20.35 -8.18
N ALA A 11 10.04 -20.69 -8.75
CA ALA A 11 11.29 -19.97 -8.56
C ALA A 11 11.18 -18.50 -9.01
N GLN A 12 10.56 -18.27 -10.18
CA GLN A 12 10.31 -16.90 -10.67
C GLN A 12 9.35 -16.13 -9.77
N TRP A 13 8.26 -16.75 -9.30
CA TRP A 13 7.31 -16.15 -8.38
C TRP A 13 7.96 -15.77 -7.04
N ARG A 14 8.79 -16.64 -6.50
CA ARG A 14 9.56 -16.37 -5.26
C ARG A 14 10.47 -15.14 -5.42
N LYS A 15 11.14 -15.01 -6.57
CA LYS A 15 11.99 -13.84 -6.89
C LYS A 15 11.15 -12.55 -6.93
N TRP A 16 10.02 -12.56 -7.61
CA TRP A 16 9.14 -11.37 -7.68
C TRP A 16 8.60 -10.97 -6.32
N ARG A 17 8.26 -11.94 -5.51
CA ARG A 17 7.78 -11.74 -4.15
C ARG A 17 8.84 -11.07 -3.26
N SER A 18 10.06 -11.60 -3.29
CA SER A 18 11.18 -11.01 -2.53
C SER A 18 11.48 -9.56 -2.93
N VAL A 19 11.42 -9.24 -4.23
CA VAL A 19 11.59 -7.87 -4.73
C VAL A 19 10.43 -6.97 -4.27
N ALA A 20 9.19 -7.46 -4.31
CA ALA A 20 8.05 -6.68 -3.83
C ALA A 20 8.14 -6.40 -2.32
N ASP A 21 8.52 -7.39 -1.53
CA ASP A 21 8.72 -7.24 -0.08
C ASP A 21 9.83 -6.22 0.22
N LEU A 22 10.92 -6.24 -0.57
CA LEU A 22 11.99 -5.23 -0.46
C LEU A 22 11.50 -3.82 -0.77
N TYR A 23 10.65 -3.62 -1.80
CA TYR A 23 10.08 -2.31 -2.11
C TYR A 23 9.10 -1.82 -1.04
N HIS A 24 8.29 -2.70 -0.47
CA HIS A 24 7.44 -2.37 0.68
C HIS A 24 8.28 -1.95 1.90
N ALA A 25 9.33 -2.72 2.20
CA ALA A 25 10.26 -2.40 3.26
C ALA A 25 10.97 -1.06 3.02
N PHE A 26 11.42 -0.80 1.77
CA PHE A 26 12.04 0.46 1.40
C PHE A 26 11.09 1.64 1.63
N PHE A 27 9.83 1.55 1.20
CA PHE A 27 8.88 2.65 1.37
C PHE A 27 8.56 2.92 2.84
N THR A 28 8.32 1.88 3.64
CA THR A 28 8.11 2.03 5.09
C THR A 28 9.36 2.58 5.77
N GLY A 29 10.53 2.08 5.41
CA GLY A 29 11.82 2.56 5.89
C GLY A 29 12.10 4.01 5.51
N LEU A 30 11.70 4.44 4.31
CA LEU A 30 11.80 5.84 3.89
C LEU A 30 10.93 6.75 4.78
N ILE A 31 9.69 6.35 5.07
CA ILE A 31 8.83 7.10 6.01
C ILE A 31 9.50 7.21 7.38
N LEU A 32 10.04 6.11 7.92
CA LEU A 32 10.74 6.11 9.20
C LEU A 32 12.03 6.96 9.17
N THR A 33 12.76 6.94 8.06
CA THR A 33 13.94 7.80 7.86
C THR A 33 13.54 9.27 7.86
N VAL A 34 12.46 9.64 7.19
CA VAL A 34 11.95 11.02 7.22
C VAL A 34 11.52 11.40 8.63
N VAL A 35 10.77 10.54 9.34
CA VAL A 35 10.38 10.80 10.75
C VAL A 35 11.59 11.07 11.62
N THR A 36 12.64 10.25 11.52
CA THR A 36 13.81 10.33 12.40
C THR A 36 14.77 11.45 12.03
N ARG A 37 14.80 11.92 10.80
CA ARG A 37 15.73 12.95 10.31
C ARG A 37 15.10 14.32 10.13
N ARG A 38 13.80 14.38 9.87
CA ARG A 38 13.06 15.63 9.59
C ARG A 38 11.91 15.88 10.57
N GLY A 39 11.50 14.86 11.31
CA GLY A 39 10.40 14.95 12.27
C GLY A 39 9.04 14.58 11.68
N THR A 40 8.06 14.53 12.58
CA THR A 40 6.71 14.02 12.28
C THR A 40 5.94 14.90 11.29
N ALA A 41 6.08 16.23 11.39
CA ALA A 41 5.35 17.16 10.51
C ALA A 41 5.79 17.03 9.04
N ASP A 42 7.09 17.00 8.78
CA ASP A 42 7.67 16.80 7.45
C ASP A 42 7.30 15.42 6.89
N ALA A 43 7.33 14.38 7.73
CA ALA A 43 6.90 13.05 7.32
C ALA A 43 5.41 12.98 6.98
N ALA A 44 4.55 13.66 7.73
CA ALA A 44 3.13 13.74 7.45
C ALA A 44 2.84 14.44 6.11
N GLU A 45 3.53 15.56 5.84
CA GLU A 45 3.41 16.28 4.56
C GLU A 45 3.90 15.42 3.38
N PHE A 46 5.05 14.77 3.53
CA PHE A 46 5.57 13.85 2.52
C PHE A 46 4.58 12.72 2.22
N VAL A 47 4.09 12.04 3.25
CA VAL A 47 3.14 10.93 3.11
C VAL A 47 1.82 11.38 2.51
N PHE A 48 1.29 12.54 2.95
CA PHE A 48 0.08 13.11 2.35
C PHE A 48 0.23 13.29 0.85
N ARG A 49 1.32 13.91 0.39
CA ARG A 49 1.56 14.15 -1.05
C ARG A 49 1.74 12.86 -1.84
N VAL A 50 2.45 11.88 -1.30
CA VAL A 50 2.61 10.56 -1.96
C VAL A 50 1.25 9.90 -2.15
N PHE A 51 0.44 9.80 -1.11
CA PHE A 51 -0.85 9.12 -1.19
C PHE A 51 -1.89 9.93 -1.97
N ARG A 52 -1.84 11.26 -1.90
CA ARG A 52 -2.71 12.11 -2.73
C ARG A 52 -2.41 11.93 -4.22
N ARG A 53 -1.13 11.93 -4.59
CA ARG A 53 -0.70 11.69 -5.97
C ARG A 53 -1.09 10.31 -6.47
N GLN A 54 -0.84 9.27 -5.68
CA GLN A 54 -1.27 7.91 -6.03
C GLN A 54 -2.79 7.80 -6.20
N GLN A 55 -3.56 8.44 -5.34
CA GLN A 55 -5.01 8.47 -5.44
C GLN A 55 -5.46 9.12 -6.75
N GLN A 56 -4.90 10.26 -7.11
CA GLN A 56 -5.20 10.95 -8.37
C GLN A 56 -4.85 10.14 -9.62
N GLU A 57 -3.68 9.49 -9.60
CA GLU A 57 -3.17 8.76 -10.77
C GLU A 57 -3.77 7.34 -10.90
N ARG A 58 -4.22 6.71 -9.80
CA ARG A 58 -4.51 5.26 -9.77
C ARG A 58 -5.94 4.89 -9.43
N PHE A 59 -6.66 5.72 -8.68
CA PHE A 59 -7.97 5.31 -8.14
C PHE A 59 -8.99 5.04 -9.24
N LEU A 60 -9.32 6.03 -10.08
CA LEU A 60 -10.32 5.85 -11.14
C LEU A 60 -9.89 4.83 -12.22
N PRO A 61 -8.65 4.86 -12.75
CA PRO A 61 -8.19 3.82 -13.66
C PRO A 61 -8.22 2.42 -13.04
N GLY A 62 -7.95 2.32 -11.75
CA GLY A 62 -7.98 1.07 -11.00
C GLY A 62 -9.40 0.54 -10.80
N LEU A 63 -10.37 1.40 -10.46
CA LEU A 63 -11.79 1.04 -10.39
C LEU A 63 -12.26 0.42 -11.70
N LYS A 64 -12.01 1.10 -12.83
CA LYS A 64 -12.37 0.59 -14.16
C LYS A 64 -11.70 -0.74 -14.46
N LYS A 65 -10.40 -0.88 -14.15
CA LYS A 65 -9.65 -2.11 -14.38
C LYS A 65 -10.16 -3.29 -13.56
N LEU A 66 -10.74 -3.03 -12.38
CA LEU A 66 -11.32 -4.02 -11.49
C LEU A 66 -12.82 -4.26 -11.77
N GLY A 67 -13.44 -3.50 -12.67
CA GLY A 67 -14.87 -3.62 -12.99
C GLY A 67 -15.79 -3.09 -11.88
N LEU A 68 -15.35 -2.06 -11.14
CA LEU A 68 -16.06 -1.50 -9.98
C LEU A 68 -16.74 -0.17 -10.25
N ASP A 69 -16.61 0.37 -11.47
CA ASP A 69 -17.07 1.70 -11.87
C ASP A 69 -18.60 1.86 -11.96
N GLY A 70 -19.35 0.76 -11.90
CA GLY A 70 -20.81 0.78 -11.85
C GLY A 70 -21.43 0.56 -10.46
N LEU A 71 -20.61 0.41 -9.43
CA LEU A 71 -21.09 0.15 -8.07
C LEU A 71 -21.44 1.45 -7.32
N PRO A 72 -22.30 1.38 -6.28
CA PRO A 72 -22.51 2.50 -5.37
C PRO A 72 -21.19 3.05 -4.82
N PRO A 73 -21.01 4.37 -4.65
CA PRO A 73 -19.72 4.99 -4.33
C PRO A 73 -19.01 4.42 -3.10
N ALA A 74 -19.74 4.16 -2.00
CA ALA A 74 -19.18 3.59 -0.78
C ALA A 74 -18.67 2.16 -1.00
N VAL A 75 -19.44 1.36 -1.72
CA VAL A 75 -19.09 -0.02 -2.08
C VAL A 75 -17.91 -0.07 -3.04
N ALA A 76 -17.94 0.77 -4.10
CA ALA A 76 -16.86 0.87 -5.07
C ALA A 76 -15.51 1.22 -4.41
N ALA A 77 -15.51 2.24 -3.53
CA ALA A 77 -14.32 2.66 -2.82
C ALA A 77 -13.77 1.56 -1.90
N ALA A 78 -14.63 0.90 -1.12
CA ALA A 78 -14.22 -0.17 -0.21
C ALA A 78 -13.70 -1.41 -0.97
N GLN A 79 -14.41 -1.86 -2.02
CA GLN A 79 -13.98 -2.98 -2.86
C GLN A 79 -12.69 -2.68 -3.62
N TYR A 80 -12.48 -1.44 -4.06
CA TYR A 80 -11.22 -1.04 -4.65
C TYR A 80 -10.05 -1.27 -3.69
N HIS A 81 -10.17 -0.81 -2.46
CA HIS A 81 -9.14 -1.02 -1.45
C HIS A 81 -8.94 -2.50 -1.13
N TYR A 82 -10.00 -3.26 -1.04
CA TYR A 82 -9.91 -4.70 -0.82
C TYR A 82 -9.14 -5.39 -1.96
N LEU A 83 -9.61 -5.27 -3.20
CA LEU A 83 -9.07 -6.00 -4.35
C LEU A 83 -7.68 -5.50 -4.76
N SER A 84 -7.44 -4.18 -4.77
CA SER A 84 -6.13 -3.62 -5.15
C SER A 84 -5.04 -4.00 -4.16
N ASN A 85 -5.34 -3.99 -2.86
CA ASN A 85 -4.42 -4.40 -1.83
C ASN A 85 -4.18 -5.92 -1.84
N TRP A 86 -5.25 -6.72 -2.05
CA TRP A 86 -5.12 -8.16 -2.23
C TRP A 86 -4.17 -8.51 -3.39
N ILE A 87 -4.31 -7.86 -4.54
CA ILE A 87 -3.38 -7.99 -5.68
C ILE A 87 -1.95 -7.65 -5.25
N GLY A 88 -1.76 -6.64 -4.41
CA GLY A 88 -0.46 -6.20 -3.91
C GLY A 88 0.10 -7.03 -2.75
N GLY A 89 -0.60 -8.10 -2.34
CA GLY A 89 -0.19 -8.94 -1.20
C GLY A 89 -0.41 -8.31 0.17
N VAL A 90 -1.15 -7.19 0.24
CA VAL A 90 -1.54 -6.58 1.51
C VAL A 90 -2.84 -7.21 1.97
N HIS A 91 -2.83 -7.78 3.18
CA HIS A 91 -4.03 -8.38 3.76
C HIS A 91 -5.07 -7.30 4.10
N VAL A 92 -6.26 -7.42 3.53
CA VAL A 92 -7.42 -6.54 3.78
C VAL A 92 -8.66 -7.40 3.94
N GLN A 93 -9.56 -6.97 4.79
CA GLN A 93 -10.90 -7.53 4.95
C GLN A 93 -11.91 -6.50 4.45
N TYR A 94 -12.97 -6.96 3.81
CA TYR A 94 -14.06 -6.15 3.29
C TYR A 94 -15.37 -6.65 3.86
N VAL A 95 -16.21 -5.74 4.38
CA VAL A 95 -17.55 -6.08 4.84
C VAL A 95 -18.57 -5.12 4.20
N TYR A 96 -19.50 -5.68 3.48
CA TYR A 96 -20.65 -4.95 2.95
C TYR A 96 -21.71 -4.77 4.06
N GLU A 97 -22.13 -3.55 4.29
CA GLU A 97 -23.25 -3.28 5.20
C GLU A 97 -24.50 -2.90 4.43
N ASN A 98 -24.40 -1.95 3.50
CA ASN A 98 -25.42 -1.55 2.54
C ASN A 98 -24.79 -0.72 1.41
N ASP A 99 -25.57 -0.28 0.44
CA ASP A 99 -25.08 0.48 -0.72
C ASP A 99 -24.43 1.83 -0.33
N ARG A 100 -24.79 2.40 0.81
CA ARG A 100 -24.25 3.67 1.31
C ARG A 100 -23.15 3.49 2.34
N LYS A 101 -22.84 2.23 2.76
CA LYS A 101 -21.84 1.96 3.79
C LYS A 101 -21.14 0.63 3.58
N ALA A 102 -19.80 0.67 3.49
CA ALA A 102 -18.96 -0.51 3.35
C ALA A 102 -17.63 -0.35 4.11
N TRP A 103 -17.20 -1.41 4.77
CA TRP A 103 -16.05 -1.45 5.66
C TRP A 103 -14.81 -2.01 4.98
N ILE A 104 -13.67 -1.52 5.43
CA ILE A 104 -12.35 -2.10 5.17
C ILE A 104 -11.55 -2.19 6.47
N ARG A 105 -10.79 -3.28 6.62
CA ARG A 105 -9.89 -3.49 7.73
C ARG A 105 -8.57 -4.05 7.20
N TYR A 106 -7.48 -3.47 7.65
CA TYR A 106 -6.12 -3.92 7.39
C TYR A 106 -5.54 -4.52 8.68
N PRO A 107 -5.60 -5.85 8.83
CA PRO A 107 -4.99 -6.52 9.99
C PRO A 107 -3.48 -6.28 10.05
N PRO A 108 -2.82 -6.46 11.19
CA PRO A 108 -1.37 -6.43 11.27
C PRO A 108 -0.74 -7.37 10.21
N PRO A 109 0.43 -7.03 9.65
CA PRO A 109 1.41 -6.04 10.12
C PRO A 109 1.33 -4.64 9.48
N ARG A 110 0.18 -4.17 9.06
CA ARG A 110 0.06 -2.84 8.40
C ARG A 110 0.70 -1.73 9.25
N TRP A 111 1.69 -1.02 8.70
CA TRP A 111 2.51 -0.01 9.36
C TRP A 111 3.37 -0.52 10.55
N ILE A 112 3.47 -1.82 10.73
CA ILE A 112 4.35 -2.43 11.72
C ILE A 112 5.64 -2.84 11.00
N TRP A 113 6.79 -2.40 11.52
CA TRP A 113 8.07 -2.75 10.97
C TRP A 113 8.47 -4.18 11.39
N LYS A 114 8.90 -4.99 10.43
CA LYS A 114 9.36 -6.35 10.69
C LYS A 114 10.57 -6.35 11.63
N GLY A 115 10.52 -7.15 12.67
CA GLY A 115 11.60 -7.27 13.65
C GLY A 115 11.56 -6.25 14.79
N THR A 116 10.55 -5.37 14.84
CA THR A 116 10.30 -4.48 15.98
C THR A 116 8.96 -4.80 16.62
N ALA A 117 8.90 -4.70 17.96
CA ALA A 117 7.66 -4.84 18.72
C ALA A 117 6.87 -3.52 18.80
N ILE A 118 7.47 -2.42 18.35
CA ILE A 118 6.88 -1.07 18.43
C ILE A 118 6.74 -0.51 17.02
N CYS A 119 5.55 0.00 16.69
CA CYS A 119 5.33 0.73 15.47
C CYS A 119 6.03 2.10 15.54
N GLY A 120 7.00 2.33 14.66
CA GLY A 120 7.75 3.59 14.60
C GLY A 120 7.08 4.70 13.80
N VAL A 121 5.95 4.43 13.15
CA VAL A 121 5.21 5.43 12.36
C VAL A 121 4.25 6.21 13.27
N PRO A 122 4.40 7.54 13.41
CA PRO A 122 3.49 8.35 14.23
C PRO A 122 2.04 8.35 13.70
N GLY A 123 1.09 8.53 14.61
CA GLY A 123 -0.35 8.59 14.27
C GLY A 123 -0.69 9.70 13.27
N GLU A 124 0.01 10.83 13.32
CA GLU A 124 -0.13 11.95 12.37
C GLU A 124 0.22 11.54 10.94
N VAL A 125 1.24 10.70 10.78
CA VAL A 125 1.68 10.18 9.47
C VAL A 125 0.65 9.22 8.90
N SER A 126 0.08 8.34 9.73
CA SER A 126 -1.02 7.46 9.34
C SER A 126 -2.27 8.27 8.96
N ARG A 127 -2.62 9.31 9.72
CA ARG A 127 -3.71 10.24 9.38
C ARG A 127 -3.46 10.98 8.07
N ALA A 128 -2.22 11.37 7.80
CA ALA A 128 -1.85 12.02 6.54
C ALA A 128 -2.07 11.10 5.33
N MET A 129 -1.78 9.81 5.45
CA MET A 129 -2.10 8.80 4.44
C MET A 129 -3.62 8.75 4.18
N LEU A 130 -4.43 8.66 5.23
CA LEU A 130 -5.90 8.63 5.11
C LEU A 130 -6.45 9.90 4.45
N ARG A 131 -5.93 11.08 4.82
CA ARG A 131 -6.28 12.35 4.17
C ARG A 131 -5.89 12.38 2.70
N GLY A 132 -4.71 11.87 2.35
CA GLY A 132 -4.23 11.86 0.96
C GLY A 132 -5.03 10.95 0.04
N TRP A 133 -5.46 9.81 0.54
CA TRP A 133 -6.17 8.80 -0.26
C TRP A 133 -7.66 8.74 0.07
N HIS A 134 -8.01 8.23 1.25
CA HIS A 134 -9.39 7.83 1.60
C HIS A 134 -10.37 8.99 1.59
N ALA A 135 -9.98 10.14 2.14
CA ALA A 135 -10.79 11.36 2.17
C ALA A 135 -11.09 11.96 0.78
N ASN A 136 -10.38 11.52 -0.25
CA ASN A 136 -10.53 12.05 -1.60
C ASN A 136 -11.24 11.11 -2.57
N ASN A 137 -11.67 9.93 -2.13
CA ASN A 137 -12.32 8.97 -3.02
C ASN A 137 -13.68 9.47 -3.50
N GLY A 138 -14.46 10.10 -2.61
CA GLY A 138 -15.73 10.73 -2.99
C GLY A 138 -15.56 11.82 -4.04
N VAL A 139 -14.57 12.70 -3.86
CA VAL A 139 -14.25 13.76 -4.84
C VAL A 139 -13.92 13.16 -6.21
N ALA A 140 -13.11 12.10 -6.25
CA ALA A 140 -12.74 11.45 -7.49
C ALA A 140 -13.94 10.74 -8.17
N LEU A 141 -14.86 10.17 -7.39
CA LEU A 141 -16.10 9.55 -7.89
C LEU A 141 -17.18 10.56 -8.31
N GLY A 142 -16.98 11.87 -8.04
CA GLY A 142 -17.97 12.90 -8.29
C GLY A 142 -19.11 12.92 -7.25
N ASP A 143 -18.98 12.19 -6.14
CA ASP A 143 -19.92 12.21 -5.02
C ASP A 143 -19.31 12.85 -3.79
N LEU A 144 -19.59 14.15 -3.59
CA LEU A 144 -19.10 14.91 -2.44
C LEU A 144 -19.73 14.49 -1.10
N ARG A 145 -20.74 13.63 -1.10
CA ARG A 145 -21.37 13.09 0.10
C ARG A 145 -20.60 11.90 0.69
N LEU A 146 -19.65 11.33 -0.08
CA LEU A 146 -18.87 10.18 0.37
C LEU A 146 -17.70 10.62 1.24
N GLY A 147 -17.67 10.13 2.49
CA GLY A 147 -16.58 10.28 3.44
C GLY A 147 -15.98 8.95 3.89
N PHE A 148 -14.88 9.02 4.62
CA PHE A 148 -14.25 7.89 5.29
C PHE A 148 -14.23 8.10 6.81
N VAL A 149 -14.73 7.14 7.55
CA VAL A 149 -14.70 7.11 9.02
C VAL A 149 -13.67 6.09 9.46
N CYS A 150 -12.60 6.54 10.08
CA CYS A 150 -11.54 5.70 10.64
C CYS A 150 -11.91 5.28 12.06
N THR A 151 -11.96 3.97 12.33
CA THR A 151 -12.33 3.43 13.65
C THR A 151 -11.13 2.92 14.42
N LYS A 152 -10.09 2.40 13.73
CA LYS A 152 -8.84 1.91 14.36
C LYS A 152 -7.62 2.32 13.58
N GLN A 153 -6.50 2.49 14.26
CA GLN A 153 -5.17 2.68 13.67
C GLN A 153 -4.14 1.78 14.37
N SER A 154 -3.43 0.95 13.58
CA SER A 154 -2.33 0.10 14.08
C SER A 154 -1.24 0.90 14.79
N VAL A 155 -0.96 2.10 14.29
CA VAL A 155 0.06 3.01 14.84
C VAL A 155 -0.30 3.55 16.23
N ASP A 156 -1.55 3.47 16.63
CA ASP A 156 -2.04 3.85 17.96
C ASP A 156 -2.14 2.63 18.90
N GLY A 157 -1.57 1.48 18.51
CA GLY A 157 -1.58 0.24 19.31
C GLY A 157 -2.86 -0.59 19.16
N GLN A 158 -3.72 -0.27 18.19
CA GLN A 158 -4.93 -1.04 17.91
C GLN A 158 -4.65 -2.23 16.97
N ASP A 159 -5.54 -3.20 16.92
CA ASP A 159 -5.41 -4.48 16.22
C ASP A 159 -5.58 -4.38 14.69
N GLY A 160 -5.38 -3.21 14.12
CA GLY A 160 -5.40 -2.96 12.67
C GLY A 160 -5.63 -1.50 12.34
N LEU A 161 -5.64 -1.20 11.04
CA LEU A 161 -6.20 0.01 10.48
C LEU A 161 -7.59 -0.34 9.96
N GLU A 162 -8.63 0.28 10.50
CA GLU A 162 -10.02 -0.06 10.22
C GLU A 162 -10.85 1.18 9.99
N GLY A 163 -11.88 1.06 9.15
CA GLY A 163 -12.86 2.12 8.92
C GLY A 163 -13.86 1.74 7.85
N TYR A 164 -14.74 2.67 7.54
CA TYR A 164 -15.75 2.48 6.52
C TYR A 164 -15.94 3.72 5.65
N TYR A 165 -16.31 3.50 4.42
CA TYR A 165 -16.87 4.53 3.55
C TYR A 165 -18.34 4.68 3.86
N CYS A 166 -18.79 5.93 3.97
CA CYS A 166 -20.20 6.26 4.24
C CYS A 166 -20.65 7.43 3.35
N GLU A 167 -21.81 7.26 2.74
CA GLU A 167 -22.52 8.29 1.98
C GLU A 167 -23.49 9.03 2.90
N TYR A 168 -23.24 10.32 3.10
CA TYR A 168 -24.08 11.20 3.94
C TYR A 168 -25.24 11.78 3.11
N ASP A 169 -26.18 12.45 3.78
CA ASP A 169 -27.33 13.07 3.10
C ASP A 169 -27.03 14.46 2.53
N HIS A 170 -25.82 14.98 2.79
CA HIS A 170 -25.35 16.30 2.36
C HIS A 170 -23.89 16.22 1.88
N PRO A 171 -23.47 17.15 1.00
CA PRO A 171 -22.06 17.28 0.63
C PRO A 171 -21.17 17.58 1.84
N LEU A 172 -19.98 16.97 1.85
CA LEU A 172 -19.00 17.09 2.94
C LEU A 172 -17.97 18.17 2.63
N GLU A 173 -17.72 19.04 3.60
CA GLU A 173 -16.57 19.94 3.59
C GLU A 173 -15.26 19.14 3.75
N LEU A 174 -14.12 19.78 3.47
CA LEU A 174 -12.82 19.11 3.43
C LEU A 174 -12.47 18.39 4.74
N ASP A 175 -12.74 18.99 5.86
CA ASP A 175 -12.49 18.46 7.21
C ASP A 175 -13.47 17.36 7.63
N GLN A 176 -14.65 17.31 7.00
CA GLN A 176 -15.67 16.29 7.24
C GLN A 176 -15.44 14.98 6.48
N ARG A 177 -14.59 14.98 5.44
CA ARG A 177 -14.33 13.80 4.58
C ARG A 177 -13.54 12.69 5.26
N LEU A 178 -12.89 13.00 6.38
CA LEU A 178 -12.20 12.05 7.25
C LEU A 178 -12.57 12.30 8.70
N VAL A 179 -13.28 11.37 9.29
CA VAL A 179 -13.73 11.41 10.69
C VAL A 179 -13.13 10.24 11.46
N PHE A 180 -12.90 10.41 12.77
CA PHE A 180 -12.40 9.36 13.66
C PHE A 180 -13.48 8.97 14.66
N ALA A 181 -13.92 7.70 14.64
CA ALA A 181 -14.97 7.17 15.49
C ALA A 181 -14.48 5.89 16.21
N ARG A 182 -13.57 6.06 17.17
CA ARG A 182 -12.83 4.98 17.85
C ARG A 182 -13.71 4.05 18.72
N HIS A 183 -14.98 4.40 18.94
CA HIS A 183 -15.96 3.58 19.66
C HIS A 183 -16.71 2.60 18.76
N LEU A 184 -16.49 2.67 17.44
CA LEU A 184 -17.12 1.77 16.47
C LEU A 184 -16.14 0.68 16.06
N GLU A 185 -16.68 -0.48 15.71
CA GLU A 185 -15.94 -1.64 15.21
C GLU A 185 -16.63 -2.22 13.98
N ALA A 186 -15.81 -2.76 13.06
CA ALA A 186 -16.34 -3.45 11.89
C ALA A 186 -17.10 -4.72 12.30
N PRO A 187 -18.18 -5.05 11.59
CA PRO A 187 -18.79 -6.37 11.72
C PRO A 187 -17.80 -7.50 11.42
N PRO A 188 -18.08 -8.74 11.87
CA PRO A 188 -17.23 -9.88 11.55
C PRO A 188 -17.02 -10.05 10.03
N PHE A 189 -15.79 -10.31 9.61
CA PHE A 189 -15.45 -10.59 8.22
C PHE A 189 -15.82 -12.03 7.85
N ASP A 190 -16.60 -12.19 6.77
CA ASP A 190 -16.86 -13.48 6.14
C ASP A 190 -16.16 -13.51 4.76
N PRO A 191 -15.12 -14.32 4.57
CA PRO A 191 -14.40 -14.41 3.31
C PRO A 191 -15.27 -14.91 2.14
N ASN A 192 -16.38 -15.60 2.41
CA ASN A 192 -17.28 -16.13 1.38
C ASN A 192 -18.15 -15.02 0.74
N THR A 193 -18.31 -13.88 1.42
CA THR A 193 -19.07 -12.73 0.91
C THR A 193 -18.19 -11.68 0.26
N ALA A 194 -16.85 -11.83 0.36
CA ALA A 194 -15.91 -10.89 -0.20
C ALA A 194 -15.87 -10.98 -1.74
N PRO A 195 -15.70 -9.84 -2.46
CA PRO A 195 -15.60 -9.86 -3.90
C PRO A 195 -14.35 -10.59 -4.37
N ALA A 196 -14.47 -11.35 -5.44
CA ALA A 196 -13.36 -12.05 -6.07
C ALA A 196 -13.00 -11.42 -7.42
N LEU A 197 -11.73 -11.48 -7.80
CA LEU A 197 -11.33 -11.08 -9.14
C LEU A 197 -11.84 -12.11 -10.17
N PRO A 198 -12.37 -11.67 -11.32
CA PRO A 198 -12.77 -12.58 -12.39
C PRO A 198 -11.54 -13.35 -12.90
N VAL A 199 -11.57 -14.68 -12.83
CA VAL A 199 -10.44 -15.56 -13.18
C VAL A 199 -9.95 -15.32 -14.61
N ASP A 200 -10.89 -15.17 -15.56
CA ASP A 200 -10.59 -14.95 -16.97
C ASP A 200 -9.85 -13.63 -17.22
N SER A 201 -10.19 -12.59 -16.47
CA SER A 201 -9.57 -11.28 -16.58
C SER A 201 -8.25 -11.18 -15.81
N TRP A 202 -8.02 -12.05 -14.81
CA TRP A 202 -6.88 -12.01 -13.92
C TRP A 202 -6.14 -13.35 -13.84
N PRO A 203 -5.60 -13.87 -14.97
CA PRO A 203 -4.81 -15.08 -14.95
C PRO A 203 -3.53 -14.90 -14.13
N LYS A 204 -2.97 -16.01 -13.63
CA LYS A 204 -1.81 -16.05 -12.73
C LYS A 204 -0.65 -15.13 -13.18
N PRO A 205 -0.18 -15.12 -14.45
CA PRO A 205 0.92 -14.25 -14.87
C PRO A 205 0.60 -12.75 -14.73
N ARG A 206 -0.67 -12.34 -14.94
CA ARG A 206 -1.13 -10.97 -14.75
C ARG A 206 -1.11 -10.59 -13.27
N LEU A 207 -1.54 -11.48 -12.38
CA LEU A 207 -1.50 -11.28 -10.94
C LEU A 207 -0.07 -11.12 -10.43
N GLU A 208 0.85 -11.99 -10.86
CA GLU A 208 2.27 -11.92 -10.50
C GLU A 208 2.91 -10.60 -10.93
N LYS A 209 2.64 -10.15 -12.16
CA LYS A 209 3.08 -8.84 -12.64
C LYS A 209 2.49 -7.68 -11.84
N ALA A 210 1.18 -7.75 -11.54
CA ALA A 210 0.50 -6.72 -10.77
C ALA A 210 0.99 -6.66 -9.32
N TYR A 211 1.25 -7.79 -8.67
CA TYR A 211 1.84 -7.89 -7.35
C TYR A 211 3.18 -7.14 -7.27
N ARG A 212 4.11 -7.45 -8.16
CA ARG A 212 5.40 -6.75 -8.25
C ARG A 212 5.22 -5.26 -8.47
N ASN A 213 4.37 -4.86 -9.43
CA ASN A 213 4.17 -3.47 -9.79
C ASN A 213 3.53 -2.66 -8.66
N TYR A 214 2.65 -3.26 -7.88
CA TYR A 214 2.01 -2.61 -6.74
C TYR A 214 3.05 -2.03 -5.75
N ALA A 215 4.01 -2.85 -5.32
CA ALA A 215 5.07 -2.40 -4.42
C ALA A 215 5.99 -1.35 -5.06
N MET A 216 6.35 -1.52 -6.34
CA MET A 216 7.19 -0.57 -7.07
C MET A 216 6.54 0.81 -7.22
N GLU A 217 5.22 0.90 -7.33
CA GLU A 217 4.53 2.19 -7.49
C GLU A 217 4.69 3.09 -6.26
N TYR A 218 4.84 2.55 -5.05
CA TYR A 218 5.16 3.35 -3.87
C TYR A 218 6.50 4.08 -4.03
N VAL A 219 7.53 3.36 -4.44
CA VAL A 219 8.87 3.94 -4.63
C VAL A 219 8.89 4.94 -5.79
N LYS A 220 8.24 4.60 -6.91
CA LYS A 220 8.12 5.48 -8.08
C LYS A 220 7.42 6.80 -7.77
N THR A 221 6.41 6.77 -6.92
CA THR A 221 5.70 7.97 -6.50
C THR A 221 6.49 8.73 -5.44
N ALA A 222 7.10 8.02 -4.48
CA ALA A 222 7.83 8.64 -3.38
C ALA A 222 9.07 9.41 -3.84
N ALA A 223 9.83 8.87 -4.81
CA ALA A 223 11.08 9.47 -5.26
C ALA A 223 10.94 10.91 -5.81
N PRO A 224 10.01 11.23 -6.74
CA PRO A 224 9.82 12.61 -7.15
C PRO A 224 9.16 13.47 -6.07
N VAL A 225 8.27 12.91 -5.24
CA VAL A 225 7.59 13.68 -4.18
C VAL A 225 8.58 14.11 -3.11
N ILE A 226 9.52 13.26 -2.70
CA ILE A 226 10.52 13.63 -1.68
C ILE A 226 11.42 14.77 -2.17
N VAL A 227 11.76 14.79 -3.47
CA VAL A 227 12.49 15.91 -4.09
C VAL A 227 11.66 17.19 -4.10
N GLN A 228 10.36 17.09 -4.37
CA GLN A 228 9.47 18.25 -4.34
C GLN A 228 9.29 18.85 -2.93
N VAL A 229 9.31 17.99 -1.90
CA VAL A 229 9.10 18.43 -0.50
C VAL A 229 10.37 18.97 0.12
N PHE A 230 11.52 18.32 -0.09
CA PHE A 230 12.76 18.61 0.65
C PHE A 230 13.89 19.18 -0.22
N GLY A 231 13.69 19.26 -1.53
CA GLY A 231 14.76 19.60 -2.48
C GLY A 231 15.67 18.42 -2.81
N PRO A 232 16.53 18.56 -3.83
CA PRO A 232 17.33 17.45 -4.37
C PRO A 232 18.40 16.92 -3.41
N GLU A 233 19.01 17.80 -2.61
CA GLU A 233 20.10 17.42 -1.70
C GLU A 233 19.60 16.57 -0.53
N ASP A 234 18.60 17.07 0.22
CA ASP A 234 17.98 16.34 1.32
C ASP A 234 17.30 15.05 0.84
N ALA A 235 16.61 15.10 -0.31
CA ALA A 235 16.00 13.92 -0.90
C ALA A 235 17.04 12.86 -1.25
N SER A 236 18.17 13.24 -1.84
CA SER A 236 19.28 12.33 -2.15
C SER A 236 19.84 11.69 -0.89
N TYR A 237 20.06 12.47 0.17
CA TYR A 237 20.53 11.98 1.46
C TYR A 237 19.53 10.96 2.06
N LEU A 238 18.23 11.30 2.12
CA LEU A 238 17.20 10.45 2.72
C LEU A 238 17.02 9.13 1.96
N LEU A 239 16.97 9.19 0.62
CA LEU A 239 16.87 8.01 -0.24
C LEU A 239 18.10 7.11 -0.13
N HIS A 240 19.31 7.69 -0.14
CA HIS A 240 20.56 6.96 -0.02
C HIS A 240 20.70 6.29 1.35
N LEU A 241 20.42 7.02 2.44
CA LEU A 241 20.44 6.48 3.80
C LEU A 241 19.45 5.32 3.94
N THR A 242 18.22 5.52 3.48
CA THR A 242 17.19 4.46 3.49
C THR A 242 17.66 3.24 2.70
N GLY A 243 18.19 3.44 1.48
CA GLY A 243 18.69 2.34 0.66
C GLY A 243 19.79 1.53 1.34
N LYS A 244 20.74 2.20 2.03
CA LYS A 244 21.77 1.54 2.82
C LYS A 244 21.19 0.72 3.97
N LEU A 245 20.31 1.30 4.78
CA LEU A 245 19.74 0.64 5.95
C LEU A 245 18.90 -0.57 5.56
N ILE A 246 18.07 -0.42 4.53
CA ILE A 246 17.25 -1.51 3.97
C ILE A 246 18.13 -2.60 3.35
N GLY A 247 19.16 -2.21 2.59
CA GLY A 247 20.13 -3.14 2.03
C GLY A 247 20.82 -3.98 3.10
N MET A 248 21.25 -3.37 4.19
CA MET A 248 21.86 -4.08 5.33
C MET A 248 20.88 -5.05 6.00
N GLN A 249 19.62 -4.68 6.12
CA GLN A 249 18.62 -5.48 6.83
C GLN A 249 18.11 -6.67 5.99
N TYR A 250 17.95 -6.50 4.68
CA TYR A 250 17.29 -7.47 3.80
C TYR A 250 18.23 -8.19 2.83
N PHE A 251 19.54 -7.89 2.86
CA PHE A 251 20.49 -8.43 1.90
C PHE A 251 20.47 -9.96 1.83
N ASP A 252 20.59 -10.63 2.97
CA ASP A 252 20.69 -12.08 3.02
C ASP A 252 19.38 -12.75 2.54
N GLU A 253 18.21 -12.22 2.94
CA GLU A 253 16.90 -12.75 2.50
C GLU A 253 16.72 -12.62 0.99
N VAL A 254 17.08 -11.43 0.43
CA VAL A 254 16.95 -11.18 -1.01
C VAL A 254 17.96 -12.02 -1.79
N ALA A 255 19.21 -12.08 -1.35
CA ALA A 255 20.25 -12.89 -1.98
C ALA A 255 19.84 -14.38 -2.04
N GLN A 256 19.34 -14.93 -0.93
CA GLN A 256 18.84 -16.29 -0.87
C GLN A 256 17.66 -16.54 -1.82
N ALA A 257 16.68 -15.63 -1.84
CA ALA A 257 15.51 -15.74 -2.71
C ALA A 257 15.88 -15.71 -4.21
N LEU A 258 16.96 -14.98 -4.55
CA LEU A 258 17.45 -14.83 -5.91
C LEU A 258 18.42 -15.95 -6.35
N GLY A 259 18.80 -16.84 -5.42
CA GLY A 259 19.76 -17.92 -5.69
C GLY A 259 21.21 -17.43 -5.80
N GLY A 260 21.50 -16.21 -5.32
CA GLY A 260 22.84 -15.62 -5.30
C GLY A 260 23.65 -16.03 -4.09
N SER A 261 24.96 -16.19 -4.26
CA SER A 261 25.91 -16.31 -3.17
C SER A 261 26.38 -14.92 -2.72
N ARG A 262 26.72 -14.76 -1.43
CA ARG A 262 27.38 -13.56 -0.92
C ARG A 262 28.57 -13.18 -1.81
N GLY A 263 28.48 -12.12 -2.61
CA GLY A 263 29.67 -11.60 -3.29
C GLY A 263 29.53 -10.99 -4.68
N ARG A 264 28.35 -10.94 -5.30
CA ARG A 264 28.22 -10.36 -6.65
C ARG A 264 27.19 -9.21 -6.72
N ALA A 265 27.67 -7.98 -6.52
CA ALA A 265 26.87 -6.77 -6.79
C ALA A 265 26.32 -6.69 -8.23
N THR A 266 26.96 -7.39 -9.17
CA THR A 266 26.53 -7.52 -10.57
C THR A 266 25.22 -8.28 -10.72
N GLU A 267 24.94 -9.28 -9.91
CA GLU A 267 23.68 -10.04 -9.96
C GLU A 267 22.48 -9.18 -9.54
N PHE A 268 22.64 -8.30 -8.53
CA PHE A 268 21.61 -7.32 -8.14
C PHE A 268 21.34 -6.30 -9.24
N ALA A 269 22.37 -5.85 -9.95
CA ALA A 269 22.23 -4.90 -11.05
C ALA A 269 21.53 -5.53 -12.28
N GLU A 270 21.68 -6.83 -12.50
CA GLU A 270 20.98 -7.57 -13.58
C GLU A 270 19.49 -7.73 -13.29
N ILE A 271 19.11 -7.95 -12.05
CA ILE A 271 17.69 -8.04 -11.64
C ILE A 271 16.99 -6.71 -11.81
N GLY A 272 17.62 -5.61 -11.41
CA GLY A 272 17.11 -4.25 -11.65
C GLY A 272 16.95 -3.96 -13.15
N ARG A 273 17.88 -4.42 -13.99
CA ARG A 273 17.81 -4.27 -15.46
C ARG A 273 16.76 -5.15 -16.12
N ALA A 274 16.58 -6.39 -15.67
CA ALA A 274 15.53 -7.27 -16.17
C ALA A 274 14.14 -6.71 -15.88
N SER A 275 13.91 -6.16 -14.68
CA SER A 275 12.63 -5.51 -14.32
C SER A 275 12.35 -4.23 -15.12
N CYS A 276 13.36 -3.57 -15.69
CA CYS A 276 13.21 -2.40 -16.55
C CYS A 276 12.99 -2.75 -18.03
N ARG A 277 13.54 -3.87 -18.52
CA ARG A 277 13.44 -4.27 -19.94
C ARG A 277 12.06 -4.81 -20.35
N GLU A 278 11.26 -5.30 -19.44
CA GLU A 278 9.91 -5.79 -19.73
C GLU A 278 8.84 -4.68 -19.83
N ARG A 279 9.26 -3.41 -20.02
CA ARG A 279 8.35 -2.25 -20.10
C ARG A 279 8.13 -1.73 -21.53
N VAL A 280 8.60 -2.42 -22.55
CA VAL A 280 8.32 -2.08 -23.97
C VAL A 280 7.25 -2.99 -24.52
#